data_aa1313d66da52ac0322117b93061dcd9
#
_entry.id   aa1313d66da52ac0322117b93061dcd9
#
_cell.length_a   1.000
_cell.length_b   1.000
_cell.length_c   1.000
_cell.angle_alpha   90.00
_cell.angle_beta   90.00
_cell.angle_gamma   90.00
#
_symmetry.space_group_name_H-M   'P 1'
#
loop_
_entity.id
_entity.type
_entity.pdbx_description
1 polymer ?
#
loop_
_entity_poly.entity_id
_entity_poly.type
_entity_poly.pdbx_seq_one_letter_code
_entity_poly.pdbx_strand_id
1 'polypeptide(L)'
;MALKHGNKSYYQVLIDPNRAELIEKAADKEGMRGTAWVRKVAYEALQREFSSSEYKIAEAKDELMWRESVQRRIDGRRQKN
;
A
#
# COMPACT_ATOMS: atom_id res chain seq x y z
N MET A 1 14.38 5.19 -3.82
CA MET A 1 13.68 5.40 -5.10
C MET A 1 12.57 4.37 -5.26
N ALA A 2 11.40 4.83 -5.67
CA ALA A 2 10.25 3.94 -5.82
C ALA A 2 10.22 3.30 -7.20
N LEU A 3 9.91 2.02 -7.25
CA LEU A 3 9.70 1.28 -8.48
C LEU A 3 8.21 0.95 -8.58
N LYS A 4 7.70 0.87 -9.79
CA LYS A 4 6.30 0.53 -10.00
C LYS A 4 6.09 -0.97 -10.05
N HIS A 5 5.00 -1.42 -9.43
CA HIS A 5 4.58 -2.81 -9.44
C HIS A 5 3.08 -2.83 -9.72
N GLY A 6 2.70 -3.00 -10.99
CA GLY A 6 1.33 -2.80 -11.44
C GLY A 6 0.95 -1.33 -11.28
N ASN A 7 -0.13 -1.06 -10.56
CA ASN A 7 -0.55 0.31 -10.25
C ASN A 7 -0.01 0.78 -8.89
N LYS A 8 0.95 0.04 -8.32
CA LYS A 8 1.53 0.37 -7.03
C LYS A 8 2.99 0.74 -7.18
N SER A 9 3.47 1.57 -6.28
CA SER A 9 4.91 1.86 -6.18
C SER A 9 5.55 0.83 -5.26
N TYR A 10 6.75 0.42 -5.62
CA TYR A 10 7.49 -0.59 -4.88
C TYR A 10 8.69 0.06 -4.20
N TYR A 11 8.79 -0.13 -2.89
CA TYR A 11 9.92 0.33 -2.11
C TYR A 11 10.66 -0.87 -1.53
N GLN A 12 11.98 -0.89 -1.68
CA GLN A 12 12.82 -1.89 -1.05
C GLN A 12 13.40 -1.28 0.23
N VAL A 13 13.03 -1.85 1.37
CA VAL A 13 13.43 -1.32 2.68
C VAL A 13 14.13 -2.42 3.46
N LEU A 14 15.31 -2.11 3.97
CA LEU A 14 16.07 -3.01 4.84
C LEU A 14 15.84 -2.59 6.28
N ILE A 15 15.50 -3.56 7.11
CA ILE A 15 15.22 -3.34 8.55
C ILE A 15 16.27 -4.11 9.35
N ASP A 16 16.81 -3.49 10.38
CA ASP A 16 17.77 -4.15 11.24
C ASP A 16 17.11 -5.34 11.96
N PRO A 17 17.86 -6.46 12.16
CA PRO A 17 17.24 -7.72 12.59
C PRO A 17 16.44 -7.65 13.88
N ASN A 18 16.94 -6.99 14.88
CA ASN A 18 16.26 -6.94 16.17
C ASN A 18 14.99 -6.10 16.13
N ARG A 19 15.01 -5.03 15.36
CA ARG A 19 13.81 -4.21 15.14
C ARG A 19 12.81 -4.94 14.25
N ALA A 20 13.30 -5.74 13.31
CA ALA A 20 12.43 -6.58 12.48
C ALA A 20 11.65 -7.58 13.33
N GLU A 21 12.27 -8.15 14.36
CA GLU A 21 11.56 -9.04 15.30
C GLU A 21 10.41 -8.31 15.98
N LEU A 22 10.63 -7.05 16.36
CA LEU A 22 9.58 -6.25 16.99
C LEU A 22 8.42 -5.99 16.03
N ILE A 23 8.75 -5.76 14.76
CA ILE A 23 7.73 -5.59 13.70
C ILE A 23 6.88 -6.85 13.59
N GLU A 24 7.54 -8.01 13.57
CA GLU A 24 6.81 -9.29 13.47
C GLU A 24 5.88 -9.50 14.65
N LYS A 25 6.35 -9.19 15.86
CA LYS A 25 5.53 -9.29 17.06
C LYS A 25 4.32 -8.35 17.00
N ALA A 26 4.54 -7.11 16.57
CA ALA A 26 3.46 -6.13 16.46
C ALA A 26 2.43 -6.56 15.41
N ALA A 27 2.90 -7.04 14.28
CA ALA A 27 2.04 -7.53 13.20
C ALA A 27 1.22 -8.73 13.66
N ASP A 28 1.85 -9.68 14.36
CA ASP A 28 1.16 -10.85 14.87
C ASP A 28 0.01 -10.49 15.82
N LYS A 29 0.20 -9.48 16.66
CA LYS A 29 -0.85 -9.01 17.56
C LYS A 29 -2.08 -8.52 16.79
N GLU A 30 -1.88 -8.01 15.60
CA GLU A 30 -2.97 -7.50 14.76
C GLU A 30 -3.43 -8.52 13.72
N GLY A 31 -2.87 -9.72 13.73
CA GLY A 31 -3.24 -10.77 12.80
C GLY A 31 -2.86 -10.46 11.37
N MET A 32 -1.76 -9.75 11.15
CA MET A 32 -1.33 -9.38 9.81
C MET A 32 0.13 -9.71 9.57
N ARG A 33 0.54 -9.72 8.31
CA ARG A 33 1.94 -9.93 7.95
C ARG A 33 2.76 -8.69 8.23
N GLY A 34 4.07 -8.86 8.44
CA GLY A 34 4.99 -7.76 8.69
C GLY A 34 4.94 -6.68 7.61
N THR A 35 4.89 -7.08 6.33
CA THR A 35 4.82 -6.13 5.22
C THR A 35 3.54 -5.29 5.25
N ALA A 36 2.41 -5.92 5.60
CA ALA A 36 1.13 -5.20 5.72
C ALA A 36 1.17 -4.23 6.91
N TRP A 37 1.80 -4.64 8.00
CA TRP A 37 1.94 -3.79 9.17
C TRP A 37 2.80 -2.55 8.86
N VAL A 38 3.91 -2.74 8.17
CA VAL A 38 4.80 -1.63 7.76
C VAL A 38 4.05 -0.65 6.86
N ARG A 39 3.27 -1.16 5.92
CA ARG A 39 2.45 -0.32 5.05
C ARG A 39 1.42 0.49 5.84
N LYS A 40 0.76 -0.16 6.80
CA LYS A 40 -0.21 0.50 7.67
C LYS A 40 0.44 1.64 8.45
N VAL A 41 1.61 1.39 9.05
CA VAL A 41 2.34 2.39 9.81
C VAL A 41 2.76 3.56 8.93
N ALA A 42 3.20 3.28 7.70
CA ALA A 42 3.57 4.33 6.75
C ALA A 42 2.38 5.23 6.44
N TYR A 43 1.21 4.63 6.23
CA TYR A 43 -0.01 5.40 5.96
C TYR A 43 -0.42 6.24 7.16
N GLU A 44 -0.30 5.70 8.36
CA GLU A 44 -0.56 6.46 9.59
C GLU A 44 0.39 7.65 9.73
N ALA A 45 1.66 7.43 9.40
CA ALA A 45 2.65 8.50 9.45
C ALA A 45 2.32 9.61 8.44
N LEU A 46 1.87 9.23 7.24
CA LEU A 46 1.46 10.21 6.23
C LEU A 46 0.29 11.06 6.70
N GLN A 47 -0.65 10.46 7.41
CA GLN A 47 -1.80 11.18 7.95
C GLN A 47 -1.38 12.21 9.00
N ARG A 48 -0.28 11.98 9.69
CA ARG A 48 0.27 12.95 10.65
C ARG A 48 1.08 14.05 9.98
N GLU A 49 1.80 13.70 8.89
CA GLU A 49 2.70 14.63 8.21
C GLU A 49 1.97 15.62 7.29
N PHE A 50 0.87 15.19 6.71
CA PHE A 50 0.16 15.98 5.70
C PHE A 50 -1.22 16.38 6.19
N SER A 51 -1.79 17.40 5.55
CA SER A 51 -3.13 17.84 5.89
C SER A 51 -4.13 16.74 5.54
N SER A 52 -5.26 16.76 6.24
CA SER A 52 -6.34 15.82 5.99
C SER A 52 -6.80 15.86 4.52
N SER A 53 -6.88 17.07 3.94
CA SER A 53 -7.31 17.21 2.54
C SER A 53 -6.28 16.66 1.56
N GLU A 54 -4.97 16.89 1.80
CA GLU A 54 -3.92 16.34 0.94
C GLU A 54 -3.94 14.81 0.94
N TYR A 55 -4.06 14.22 2.13
CA TYR A 55 -4.10 12.76 2.25
C TYR A 55 -5.32 12.18 1.56
N LYS A 56 -6.49 12.78 1.77
CA LYS A 56 -7.73 12.29 1.16
C LYS A 56 -7.73 12.41 -0.35
N ILE A 57 -7.11 13.45 -0.90
CA ILE A 57 -6.98 13.61 -2.35
C ILE A 57 -6.11 12.47 -2.91
N ALA A 58 -4.97 12.18 -2.25
CA ALA A 58 -4.10 11.11 -2.68
C ALA A 58 -4.81 9.75 -2.60
N GLU A 59 -5.52 9.50 -1.50
CA GLU A 59 -6.29 8.28 -1.30
C GLU A 59 -7.36 8.10 -2.39
N ALA A 60 -8.08 9.18 -2.71
CA ALA A 60 -9.11 9.14 -3.74
C ALA A 60 -8.53 8.85 -5.13
N LYS A 61 -7.36 9.43 -5.43
CA LYS A 61 -6.68 9.18 -6.70
C LYS A 61 -6.22 7.72 -6.80
N ASP A 62 -5.71 7.17 -5.70
CA ASP A 62 -5.28 5.78 -5.67
C ASP A 62 -6.47 4.84 -5.87
N GLU A 63 -7.59 5.12 -5.22
CA GLU A 63 -8.80 4.32 -5.37
C GLU A 63 -9.33 4.35 -6.80
N LEU A 64 -9.30 5.52 -7.43
CA LEU A 64 -9.72 5.66 -8.82
C LEU A 64 -8.83 4.84 -9.75
N MET A 65 -7.53 4.88 -9.55
CA MET A 65 -6.57 4.10 -10.34
C MET A 65 -6.85 2.59 -10.19
N TRP A 66 -7.15 2.16 -8.97
CA TRP A 66 -7.46 0.77 -8.70
C TRP A 66 -8.73 0.33 -9.44
N ARG A 67 -9.79 1.16 -9.37
CA ARG A 67 -11.05 0.87 -10.06
C ARG A 67 -10.86 0.79 -11.56
N GLU A 68 -10.08 1.69 -12.15
CA GLU A 68 -9.78 1.67 -13.58
C GLU A 68 -9.01 0.41 -13.96
N SER A 69 -8.07 -0.01 -13.12
CA SER A 69 -7.30 -1.23 -13.33
C SER A 69 -8.21 -2.46 -13.34
N VAL A 70 -9.14 -2.54 -12.39
CA VAL A 70 -10.10 -3.64 -12.32
C VAL A 70 -11.02 -3.64 -13.55
N GLN A 71 -11.51 -2.48 -13.94
CA GLN A 71 -12.39 -2.35 -15.10
C GLN A 71 -11.71 -2.78 -16.40
N ARG A 72 -10.45 -2.41 -16.56
CA ARG A 72 -9.68 -2.85 -17.74
C ARG A 72 -9.54 -4.37 -17.81
N ARG A 73 -9.36 -5.03 -16.66
CA ARG A 73 -9.29 -6.50 -16.63
C ARG A 73 -10.62 -7.12 -17.03
N ILE A 74 -11.72 -6.58 -16.56
CA ILE A 74 -13.07 -7.05 -16.91
C ILE A 74 -13.31 -6.89 -18.41
N ASP A 75 -13.01 -5.71 -18.94
CA ASP A 75 -13.18 -5.41 -20.36
C ASP A 75 -12.32 -6.33 -21.24
N GLY A 76 -11.09 -6.59 -20.81
CA GLY A 76 -10.19 -7.51 -21.51
C GLY A 76 -10.76 -8.92 -21.58
N ARG A 77 -11.39 -9.40 -20.51
CA ARG A 77 -12.03 -10.71 -20.50
C ARG A 77 -13.22 -10.77 -21.45
N ARG A 78 -14.00 -9.70 -21.54
CA ARG A 78 -15.14 -9.61 -22.45
C ARG A 78 -14.72 -9.66 -23.90
N GLN A 79 -13.58 -9.06 -24.21
CA GLN A 79 -13.08 -8.97 -25.57
C GLN A 79 -12.47 -10.29 -26.08
N LYS A 80 -12.26 -11.25 -25.22
CA LYS A 80 -11.65 -12.54 -25.58
C LYS A 80 -12.62 -13.57 -26.13
N ASN A 81 -13.84 -13.23 -26.30
CA ASN A 81 -14.84 -14.14 -26.87
C ASN A 81 -14.79 -14.24 -28.39
#